data_84241850f34d07e408995659b88462e1
#
_entry.id   84241850f34d07e408995659b88462e1
#
_cell.length_a   1.000
_cell.length_b   1.000
_cell.length_c   1.000
_cell.angle_alpha   90.00
_cell.angle_beta   90.00
_cell.angle_gamma   90.00
#
_symmetry.space_group_name_H-M   'P 1'
#
loop_
_entity.id
_entity.type
_entity.pdbx_description
1 polymer ?
#
loop_
_entity_poly.entity_id
_entity_poly.type
_entity_poly.pdbx_seq_one_letter_code
_entity_poly.pdbx_strand_id
1 'polypeptide(L)'
;MFKATEKEVKELRREYPKGTRVVLVRMDDTQAPPVGTKGTVLGVDDTGSLLMAWDNGCGLNVVYGEDEVKKINDSMSEYSLRDILIAFSIKYKGIFTSIYGAIAIKEELSHDEMEELLDKAPKYLVTIIDDDYPSSLKKIPCPPFVLYYCGNLKEINEKEISLFHVGSLKYGHRYFMPSANYSKRFIACENPLEFSSYLNELITIYKDCI
;
A
#
# COMPACT_ATOMS: atom_id res chain seq x y z
N MET A 1 2.64 -39.55 16.43
CA MET A 1 2.71 -38.88 15.11
C MET A 1 1.27 -38.71 14.63
N PHE A 2 0.80 -37.48 14.65
CA PHE A 2 -0.54 -37.18 14.16
C PHE A 2 -0.54 -37.29 12.63
N LYS A 3 -1.59 -37.92 12.08
CA LYS A 3 -1.76 -38.02 10.63
C LYS A 3 -3.11 -37.40 10.28
N ALA A 4 -3.09 -36.45 9.36
CA ALA A 4 -4.31 -35.83 8.87
C ALA A 4 -5.17 -36.84 8.08
N THR A 5 -6.47 -36.70 8.16
CA THR A 5 -7.43 -37.44 7.32
C THR A 5 -7.35 -36.93 5.87
N GLU A 6 -7.83 -37.71 4.91
CA GLU A 6 -7.86 -37.27 3.50
C GLU A 6 -8.61 -35.94 3.28
N LYS A 7 -9.64 -35.70 4.11
CA LYS A 7 -10.39 -34.44 4.06
C LYS A 7 -9.54 -33.27 4.53
N GLU A 8 -8.85 -33.44 5.66
CA GLU A 8 -7.95 -32.41 6.22
C GLU A 8 -6.77 -32.13 5.27
N VAL A 9 -6.19 -33.15 4.64
CA VAL A 9 -5.13 -32.95 3.63
C VAL A 9 -5.64 -32.12 2.45
N LYS A 10 -6.88 -32.36 1.97
CA LYS A 10 -7.47 -31.53 0.91
C LYS A 10 -7.70 -30.09 1.35
N GLU A 11 -8.15 -29.88 2.58
CA GLU A 11 -8.33 -28.54 3.16
C GLU A 11 -6.99 -27.83 3.32
N LEU A 12 -5.95 -28.50 3.83
CA LEU A 12 -4.60 -27.97 3.96
C LEU A 12 -3.97 -27.59 2.61
N ARG A 13 -4.16 -28.42 1.57
CA ARG A 13 -3.68 -28.09 0.20
C ARG A 13 -4.35 -26.86 -0.38
N ARG A 14 -5.62 -26.63 -0.03
CA ARG A 14 -6.34 -25.40 -0.44
C ARG A 14 -5.92 -24.21 0.41
N GLU A 15 -5.67 -24.45 1.69
CA GLU A 15 -5.28 -23.41 2.61
C GLU A 15 -3.83 -22.94 2.42
N TYR A 16 -2.92 -23.90 2.15
CA TYR A 16 -1.49 -23.65 1.96
C TYR A 16 -1.04 -24.08 0.55
N PRO A 17 -1.48 -23.41 -0.52
CA PRO A 17 -0.99 -23.72 -1.86
C PRO A 17 0.51 -23.48 -1.97
N LYS A 18 1.15 -24.13 -2.95
CA LYS A 18 2.58 -23.90 -3.23
C LYS A 18 2.85 -22.42 -3.46
N GLY A 19 3.88 -21.90 -2.80
CA GLY A 19 4.24 -20.48 -2.83
C GLY A 19 3.72 -19.68 -1.63
N THR A 20 2.82 -20.23 -0.81
CA THR A 20 2.34 -19.56 0.40
C THR A 20 3.52 -19.22 1.32
N ARG A 21 3.63 -17.96 1.72
CA ARG A 21 4.62 -17.51 2.68
C ARG A 21 4.10 -17.71 4.11
N VAL A 22 4.95 -18.22 4.99
CA VAL A 22 4.62 -18.45 6.39
C VAL A 22 5.75 -18.03 7.32
N VAL A 23 5.41 -17.77 8.58
CA VAL A 23 6.38 -17.56 9.67
C VAL A 23 6.20 -18.66 10.69
N LEU A 24 7.31 -19.19 11.20
CA LEU A 24 7.31 -20.20 12.24
C LEU A 24 6.84 -19.59 13.57
N VAL A 25 5.82 -20.18 14.17
CA VAL A 25 5.29 -19.82 15.49
C VAL A 25 5.80 -20.81 16.55
N ARG A 26 5.77 -22.10 16.25
CA ARG A 26 6.23 -23.16 17.18
C ARG A 26 6.68 -24.39 16.42
N MET A 27 7.83 -24.93 16.82
CA MET A 27 8.35 -26.24 16.40
C MET A 27 9.22 -26.79 17.53
N ASP A 28 8.86 -27.95 18.05
CA ASP A 28 9.57 -28.59 19.17
C ASP A 28 10.57 -29.63 18.62
N ASP A 29 11.61 -29.14 17.96
CA ASP A 29 12.72 -29.93 17.42
C ASP A 29 14.04 -29.22 17.70
N THR A 30 15.07 -29.99 18.06
CA THR A 30 16.40 -29.44 18.35
C THR A 30 17.10 -28.82 17.14
N GLN A 31 16.64 -29.16 15.92
CA GLN A 31 17.13 -28.63 14.65
C GLN A 31 16.15 -27.62 14.03
N ALA A 32 15.10 -27.25 14.80
CA ALA A 32 14.11 -26.26 14.31
C ALA A 32 14.77 -24.93 13.96
N PRO A 33 14.29 -24.25 12.91
CA PRO A 33 14.68 -22.87 12.71
C PRO A 33 14.15 -22.02 13.88
N PRO A 34 14.80 -20.91 14.22
CA PRO A 34 14.31 -20.02 15.28
C PRO A 34 12.86 -19.58 15.01
N VAL A 35 12.05 -19.48 16.08
CA VAL A 35 10.71 -18.89 16.00
C VAL A 35 10.80 -17.51 15.34
N GLY A 36 9.87 -17.20 14.45
CA GLY A 36 9.90 -16.00 13.63
C GLY A 36 10.64 -16.16 12.29
N THR A 37 11.28 -17.31 12.03
CA THR A 37 11.86 -17.60 10.72
C THR A 37 10.75 -17.70 9.68
N LYS A 38 10.95 -17.00 8.56
CA LYS A 38 10.04 -17.05 7.40
C LYS A 38 10.41 -18.22 6.49
N GLY A 39 9.42 -18.70 5.74
CA GLY A 39 9.62 -19.77 4.75
C GLY A 39 8.49 -19.80 3.71
N THR A 40 8.73 -20.55 2.64
CA THR A 40 7.79 -20.76 1.55
C THR A 40 7.30 -22.20 1.55
N VAL A 41 6.00 -22.40 1.48
CA VAL A 41 5.37 -23.72 1.33
C VAL A 41 5.66 -24.25 -0.08
N LEU A 42 6.27 -25.42 -0.18
CA LEU A 42 6.51 -26.12 -1.44
C LEU A 42 5.35 -27.06 -1.82
N GLY A 43 4.55 -27.45 -0.85
CA GLY A 43 3.40 -28.31 -0.98
C GLY A 43 2.93 -28.90 0.35
N VAL A 44 1.91 -29.75 0.29
CA VAL A 44 1.39 -30.51 1.45
C VAL A 44 1.45 -32.00 1.10
N ASP A 45 2.10 -32.79 1.94
CA ASP A 45 2.21 -34.23 1.74
C ASP A 45 0.91 -34.99 2.14
N ASP A 46 0.93 -36.32 1.99
CA ASP A 46 -0.24 -37.17 2.29
C ASP A 46 -0.47 -37.41 3.80
N THR A 47 0.42 -36.92 4.65
CA THR A 47 0.28 -36.92 6.11
C THR A 47 -0.27 -35.62 6.65
N GLY A 48 -0.37 -34.58 5.80
CA GLY A 48 -0.81 -33.24 6.15
C GLY A 48 0.35 -32.29 6.54
N SER A 49 1.60 -32.75 6.43
CA SER A 49 2.76 -31.92 6.75
C SER A 49 3.04 -30.94 5.61
N LEU A 50 3.43 -29.69 5.97
CA LEU A 50 3.85 -28.70 4.99
C LEU A 50 5.30 -28.94 4.62
N LEU A 51 5.57 -29.15 3.34
CA LEU A 51 6.91 -29.20 2.79
C LEU A 51 7.43 -27.76 2.69
N MET A 52 8.59 -27.50 3.29
CA MET A 52 9.06 -26.13 3.50
C MET A 52 10.39 -25.83 2.80
N ALA A 53 10.51 -24.59 2.33
CA ALA A 53 11.79 -23.92 2.06
C ALA A 53 11.92 -22.74 3.03
N TRP A 54 12.67 -22.93 4.11
CA TRP A 54 12.93 -21.87 5.08
C TRP A 54 13.99 -20.89 4.55
N ASP A 55 13.81 -19.60 4.80
CA ASP A 55 14.71 -18.55 4.30
C ASP A 55 16.14 -18.65 4.89
N ASN A 56 16.30 -19.34 6.02
CA ASN A 56 17.59 -19.64 6.64
C ASN A 56 18.25 -20.94 6.14
N GLY A 57 17.64 -21.62 5.16
CA GLY A 57 18.16 -22.87 4.59
C GLY A 57 17.87 -24.13 5.41
N CYS A 58 17.10 -24.05 6.48
CA CYS A 58 16.65 -25.24 7.22
C CYS A 58 15.81 -26.17 6.34
N GLY A 59 16.01 -27.47 6.45
CA GLY A 59 15.29 -28.48 5.65
C GLY A 59 14.11 -29.16 6.37
N LEU A 60 13.73 -28.73 7.57
CA LEU A 60 12.63 -29.33 8.32
C LEU A 60 11.27 -28.89 7.75
N ASN A 61 10.36 -29.88 7.68
CA ASN A 61 8.96 -29.63 7.32
C ASN A 61 8.14 -29.32 8.57
N VAL A 62 6.96 -28.69 8.39
CA VAL A 62 6.01 -28.42 9.47
C VAL A 62 5.10 -29.63 9.64
N VAL A 63 5.13 -30.29 10.78
CA VAL A 63 4.38 -31.50 11.07
C VAL A 63 2.97 -31.15 11.51
N TYR A 64 1.95 -31.74 10.83
CA TYR A 64 0.55 -31.54 11.16
C TYR A 64 0.23 -31.91 12.61
N GLY A 65 -0.41 -31.00 13.35
CA GLY A 65 -0.84 -31.19 14.73
C GLY A 65 0.26 -31.08 15.79
N GLU A 66 1.53 -30.93 15.40
CA GLU A 66 2.69 -30.78 16.31
C GLU A 66 3.26 -29.37 16.22
N ASP A 67 3.48 -28.90 15.01
CA ASP A 67 4.09 -27.59 14.72
C ASP A 67 3.04 -26.55 14.33
N GLU A 68 3.42 -25.28 14.47
CA GLU A 68 2.52 -24.16 14.17
C GLU A 68 3.24 -23.11 13.32
N VAL A 69 2.60 -22.74 12.23
CA VAL A 69 2.99 -21.63 11.36
C VAL A 69 1.83 -20.68 11.16
N LYS A 70 2.15 -19.41 10.94
CA LYS A 70 1.17 -18.39 10.55
C LYS A 70 1.47 -17.94 9.12
N LYS A 71 0.43 -17.84 8.29
CA LYS A 71 0.60 -17.22 6.97
C LYS A 71 1.10 -15.81 7.12
N ILE A 72 2.10 -15.49 6.33
CA ILE A 72 2.51 -14.11 6.13
C ILE A 72 1.82 -13.67 4.84
N ASN A 73 0.99 -12.66 4.95
CA ASN A 73 0.57 -11.95 3.77
C ASN A 73 1.76 -11.10 3.31
N ASP A 74 2.67 -11.69 2.54
CA ASP A 74 3.70 -10.94 1.79
C ASP A 74 3.04 -10.15 0.63
N SER A 75 1.73 -9.90 0.76
CA SER A 75 0.93 -9.17 -0.23
C SER A 75 1.52 -7.79 -0.53
N MET A 76 2.24 -7.19 0.43
CA MET A 76 2.90 -5.91 0.20
C MET A 76 4.27 -6.04 -0.50
N SER A 77 4.89 -7.22 -0.58
CA SER A 77 6.17 -7.40 -1.28
C SER A 77 6.02 -7.39 -2.81
N GLU A 78 4.81 -7.60 -3.32
CA GLU A 78 4.48 -7.52 -4.75
C GLU A 78 4.20 -6.08 -5.21
N TYR A 79 3.91 -5.17 -4.27
CA TYR A 79 3.60 -3.78 -4.57
C TYR A 79 4.83 -2.90 -4.42
N SER A 80 4.97 -1.96 -5.33
CA SER A 80 6.01 -0.94 -5.22
C SER A 80 5.77 -0.01 -4.02
N LEU A 81 6.82 0.65 -3.53
CA LEU A 81 6.65 1.69 -2.50
C LEU A 81 5.66 2.78 -2.95
N ARG A 82 5.60 3.05 -4.24
CA ARG A 82 4.65 3.99 -4.83
C ARG A 82 3.22 3.54 -4.62
N ASP A 83 2.91 2.27 -4.89
CA ASP A 83 1.57 1.70 -4.72
C ASP A 83 1.15 1.72 -3.25
N ILE A 84 2.08 1.40 -2.34
CA ILE A 84 1.86 1.45 -0.89
C ILE A 84 1.50 2.88 -0.44
N LEU A 85 2.23 3.89 -0.92
CA LEU A 85 1.94 5.29 -0.60
C LEU A 85 0.58 5.72 -1.12
N ILE A 86 0.20 5.29 -2.33
CA ILE A 86 -1.11 5.57 -2.93
C ILE A 86 -2.22 4.90 -2.11
N ALA A 87 -2.09 3.61 -1.80
CA ALA A 87 -3.08 2.88 -1.00
C ALA A 87 -3.28 3.53 0.38
N PHE A 88 -2.20 3.86 1.10
CA PHE A 88 -2.30 4.56 2.38
C PHE A 88 -2.90 5.97 2.24
N SER A 89 -2.60 6.68 1.16
CA SER A 89 -3.21 7.98 0.92
C SER A 89 -4.73 7.88 0.75
N ILE A 90 -5.22 6.87 0.04
CA ILE A 90 -6.65 6.60 -0.10
C ILE A 90 -7.26 6.19 1.24
N LYS A 91 -6.65 5.21 1.94
CA LYS A 91 -7.12 4.68 3.23
C LYS A 91 -7.24 5.79 4.29
N TYR A 92 -6.23 6.63 4.40
CA TYR A 92 -6.11 7.68 5.41
C TYR A 92 -6.47 9.07 4.89
N LYS A 93 -7.10 9.17 3.70
CA LYS A 93 -7.61 10.43 3.14
C LYS A 93 -6.55 11.53 3.06
N GLY A 94 -5.30 11.16 2.77
CA GLY A 94 -4.17 12.09 2.68
C GLY A 94 -3.64 12.62 4.01
N ILE A 95 -4.16 12.18 5.16
CA ILE A 95 -3.74 12.70 6.49
C ILE A 95 -2.31 12.27 6.78
N PHE A 96 -1.37 13.21 6.74
CA PHE A 96 0.07 12.97 6.90
C PHE A 96 0.42 12.13 8.13
N THR A 97 -0.11 12.50 9.31
CA THR A 97 0.21 11.80 10.58
C THR A 97 -0.26 10.35 10.59
N SER A 98 -1.39 10.06 9.96
CA SER A 98 -1.94 8.71 9.87
C SER A 98 -1.13 7.85 8.91
N ILE A 99 -0.77 8.39 7.74
CA ILE A 99 0.07 7.69 6.75
C ILE A 99 1.46 7.45 7.34
N TYR A 100 2.07 8.47 7.96
CA TYR A 100 3.37 8.33 8.61
C TYR A 100 3.34 7.28 9.72
N GLY A 101 2.28 7.27 10.53
CA GLY A 101 2.07 6.26 11.58
C GLY A 101 1.98 4.85 11.01
N ALA A 102 1.19 4.64 9.96
CA ALA A 102 1.05 3.35 9.30
C ALA A 102 2.40 2.84 8.74
N ILE A 103 3.17 3.72 8.11
CA ILE A 103 4.53 3.39 7.62
C ILE A 103 5.46 3.05 8.78
N ALA A 104 5.43 3.82 9.86
CA ALA A 104 6.32 3.64 11.01
C ALA A 104 6.11 2.30 11.72
N ILE A 105 4.85 1.85 11.83
CA ILE A 105 4.51 0.54 12.41
C ILE A 105 4.59 -0.61 11.41
N LYS A 106 4.94 -0.32 10.13
CA LYS A 106 4.94 -1.28 9.03
C LYS A 106 3.58 -1.97 8.88
N GLU A 107 2.51 -1.17 8.86
CA GLU A 107 1.16 -1.68 8.68
C GLU A 107 1.08 -2.49 7.40
N GLU A 108 0.54 -3.69 7.49
CA GLU A 108 0.34 -4.58 6.36
C GLU A 108 -1.12 -4.49 5.88
N LEU A 109 -1.31 -4.36 4.58
CA LEU A 109 -2.59 -4.47 3.91
C LEU A 109 -2.68 -5.84 3.22
N SER A 110 -3.86 -6.43 3.20
CA SER A 110 -4.08 -7.64 2.39
C SER A 110 -4.03 -7.30 0.89
N HIS A 111 -3.82 -8.32 0.05
CA HIS A 111 -3.84 -8.16 -1.41
C HIS A 111 -5.17 -7.54 -1.88
N ASP A 112 -6.29 -8.05 -1.36
CA ASP A 112 -7.63 -7.55 -1.71
C ASP A 112 -7.83 -6.09 -1.29
N GLU A 113 -7.35 -5.69 -0.10
CA GLU A 113 -7.38 -4.28 0.34
C GLU A 113 -6.50 -3.39 -0.54
N MET A 114 -5.31 -3.86 -0.92
CA MET A 114 -4.41 -3.11 -1.80
C MET A 114 -5.07 -2.86 -3.16
N GLU A 115 -5.63 -3.89 -3.79
CA GLU A 115 -6.32 -3.75 -5.07
C GLU A 115 -7.53 -2.80 -4.97
N GLU A 116 -8.39 -3.00 -3.95
CA GLU A 116 -9.54 -2.14 -3.74
C GLU A 116 -9.17 -0.66 -3.54
N LEU A 117 -8.07 -0.39 -2.83
CA LEU A 117 -7.58 0.97 -2.61
C LEU A 117 -6.97 1.56 -3.87
N LEU A 118 -6.15 0.79 -4.60
CA LEU A 118 -5.52 1.25 -5.84
C LEU A 118 -6.54 1.53 -6.95
N ASP A 119 -7.60 0.74 -7.06
CA ASP A 119 -8.69 0.95 -8.01
C ASP A 119 -9.45 2.28 -7.76
N LYS A 120 -9.47 2.75 -6.52
CA LYS A 120 -10.06 4.05 -6.16
C LYS A 120 -9.15 5.23 -6.43
N ALA A 121 -7.90 5.00 -6.82
CA ALA A 121 -6.94 6.07 -7.01
C ALA A 121 -7.29 6.94 -8.24
N PRO A 122 -7.35 8.27 -8.10
CA PRO A 122 -7.49 9.17 -9.24
C PRO A 122 -6.35 9.00 -10.24
N LYS A 123 -6.67 9.13 -11.53
CA LYS A 123 -5.71 8.93 -12.63
C LYS A 123 -4.50 9.86 -12.56
N TYR A 124 -4.69 11.10 -12.12
CA TYR A 124 -3.65 12.12 -12.10
C TYR A 124 -3.14 12.31 -10.69
N LEU A 125 -2.02 11.69 -10.38
CA LEU A 125 -1.36 11.76 -9.10
C LEU A 125 0.17 11.70 -9.24
N VAL A 126 0.86 12.25 -8.25
CA VAL A 126 2.30 12.15 -8.09
C VAL A 126 2.60 11.87 -6.63
N THR A 127 3.54 10.98 -6.36
CA THR A 127 3.96 10.62 -5.01
C THR A 127 5.24 11.35 -4.64
N ILE A 128 5.51 11.51 -3.35
CA ILE A 128 6.69 12.22 -2.84
C ILE A 128 8.02 11.61 -3.31
N ILE A 129 8.01 10.35 -3.77
CA ILE A 129 9.18 9.66 -4.30
C ILE A 129 9.35 9.80 -5.81
N ASP A 130 8.34 10.31 -6.52
CA ASP A 130 8.42 10.53 -7.96
C ASP A 130 9.31 11.75 -8.28
N ASP A 131 10.02 11.70 -9.41
CA ASP A 131 10.93 12.78 -9.85
C ASP A 131 10.17 14.07 -10.17
N ASP A 132 8.94 13.93 -10.70
CA ASP A 132 8.05 15.05 -11.05
C ASP A 132 7.35 15.68 -9.81
N TYR A 133 7.58 15.16 -8.58
CA TYR A 133 6.98 15.76 -7.38
C TYR A 133 7.58 17.13 -7.10
N PRO A 134 6.74 18.17 -6.85
CA PRO A 134 7.21 19.54 -6.65
C PRO A 134 8.21 19.65 -5.49
N SER A 135 9.43 20.07 -5.79
CA SER A 135 10.53 20.13 -4.80
C SER A 135 10.26 21.14 -3.68
N SER A 136 9.47 22.18 -3.96
CA SER A 136 9.02 23.15 -2.97
C SER A 136 8.11 22.51 -1.91
N LEU A 137 7.26 21.54 -2.29
CA LEU A 137 6.41 20.83 -1.36
C LEU A 137 7.17 19.83 -0.50
N LYS A 138 8.31 19.30 -0.97
CA LYS A 138 9.18 18.43 -0.14
C LYS A 138 9.77 19.16 1.07
N LYS A 139 9.81 20.50 1.03
CA LYS A 139 10.44 21.34 2.07
C LYS A 139 9.50 21.78 3.18
N ILE A 140 8.20 21.58 3.04
CA ILE A 140 7.24 21.94 4.09
C ILE A 140 7.26 20.91 5.23
N PRO A 141 6.86 21.27 6.46
CA PRO A 141 6.96 20.38 7.63
C PRO A 141 6.20 19.05 7.51
N CYS A 142 5.08 19.04 6.79
CA CYS A 142 4.26 17.84 6.58
C CYS A 142 3.94 17.74 5.07
N PRO A 143 4.91 17.32 4.24
CA PRO A 143 4.69 17.23 2.81
C PRO A 143 3.69 16.12 2.49
N PRO A 144 2.68 16.34 1.61
CA PRO A 144 1.76 15.28 1.22
C PRO A 144 2.51 14.10 0.59
N PHE A 145 2.24 12.88 1.05
CA PHE A 145 2.83 11.68 0.47
C PHE A 145 2.38 11.45 -0.97
N VAL A 146 1.13 11.80 -1.26
CA VAL A 146 0.54 11.75 -2.61
C VAL A 146 -0.16 13.07 -2.88
N LEU A 147 0.08 13.62 -4.04
CA LEU A 147 -0.56 14.83 -4.52
C LEU A 147 -1.44 14.46 -5.72
N TYR A 148 -2.73 14.70 -5.60
CA TYR A 148 -3.68 14.57 -6.69
C TYR A 148 -3.81 15.90 -7.41
N TYR A 149 -3.74 15.91 -8.75
CA TYR A 149 -3.68 17.17 -9.50
C TYR A 149 -4.50 17.13 -10.79
N CYS A 150 -4.85 18.32 -11.27
CA CYS A 150 -5.40 18.55 -12.59
C CYS A 150 -4.57 19.62 -13.28
N GLY A 151 -4.17 19.37 -14.52
CA GLY A 151 -3.29 20.26 -15.30
C GLY A 151 -1.95 19.62 -15.62
N ASN A 152 -1.00 20.42 -16.12
CA ASN A 152 0.32 19.95 -16.50
C ASN A 152 1.34 20.17 -15.38
N LEU A 153 1.75 19.09 -14.72
CA LEU A 153 2.71 19.13 -13.62
C LEU A 153 4.07 19.73 -14.03
N LYS A 154 4.48 19.55 -15.30
CA LYS A 154 5.77 20.06 -15.83
C LYS A 154 5.80 21.58 -16.03
N GLU A 155 4.63 22.23 -16.05
CA GLU A 155 4.54 23.69 -16.16
C GLU A 155 4.65 24.37 -14.78
N ILE A 156 4.78 23.61 -13.71
CA ILE A 156 5.01 24.13 -12.37
C ILE A 156 6.42 24.69 -12.27
N ASN A 157 6.53 25.99 -12.41
CA ASN A 157 7.78 26.67 -12.13
C ASN A 157 7.91 26.83 -10.61
N GLU A 158 8.97 26.29 -10.01
CA GLU A 158 9.20 26.27 -8.56
C GLU A 158 9.08 27.66 -7.88
N LYS A 159 9.21 28.72 -8.66
CA LYS A 159 9.15 30.12 -8.19
C LYS A 159 7.71 30.66 -8.03
N GLU A 160 6.71 30.00 -8.59
CA GLU A 160 5.32 30.48 -8.64
C GLU A 160 4.34 29.68 -7.76
N ILE A 161 4.83 28.70 -6.98
CA ILE A 161 3.98 27.97 -6.06
C ILE A 161 3.67 28.85 -4.85
N SER A 162 2.59 29.59 -4.96
CA SER A 162 1.98 30.24 -3.80
C SER A 162 1.10 29.23 -3.09
N LEU A 163 1.53 28.80 -1.91
CA LEU A 163 0.70 28.00 -0.97
C LEU A 163 -0.44 28.90 -0.49
N PHE A 164 -1.58 28.87 -1.16
CA PHE A 164 -2.79 29.48 -0.63
C PHE A 164 -3.48 28.48 0.28
N HIS A 165 -3.45 28.77 1.55
CA HIS A 165 -4.30 28.12 2.53
C HIS A 165 -5.75 28.62 2.31
N VAL A 166 -6.49 27.97 1.43
CA VAL A 166 -7.90 28.27 1.21
C VAL A 166 -8.72 27.50 2.24
N GLY A 167 -8.81 28.08 3.43
CA GLY A 167 -9.65 27.59 4.50
C GLY A 167 -9.16 26.31 5.16
N SER A 168 -9.40 26.20 6.46
CA SER A 168 -9.26 24.94 7.18
C SER A 168 -10.31 23.96 6.66
N LEU A 169 -9.96 23.18 5.65
CA LEU A 169 -10.75 22.04 5.28
C LEU A 169 -10.62 21.00 6.39
N LYS A 170 -11.72 20.42 6.73
CA LYS A 170 -11.81 19.41 7.81
C LYS A 170 -10.87 18.22 7.59
N TYR A 171 -10.28 18.07 6.38
CA TYR A 171 -9.53 16.89 5.92
C TYR A 171 -8.46 17.18 4.85
N GLY A 172 -7.64 18.23 4.97
CA GLY A 172 -6.49 18.40 4.08
C GLY A 172 -6.24 19.84 3.57
N HIS A 173 -5.14 20.01 2.84
CA HIS A 173 -4.71 21.27 2.26
C HIS A 173 -4.96 21.27 0.74
N ARG A 174 -5.42 22.41 0.21
CA ARG A 174 -5.51 22.64 -1.24
C ARG A 174 -4.36 23.51 -1.69
N TYR A 175 -3.73 23.13 -2.76
CA TYR A 175 -2.63 23.86 -3.37
C TYR A 175 -3.11 24.47 -4.67
N PHE A 176 -3.01 25.80 -4.78
CA PHE A 176 -3.38 26.51 -5.99
C PHE A 176 -2.15 27.19 -6.57
N MET A 177 -2.05 27.17 -7.89
CA MET A 177 -1.12 28.03 -8.62
C MET A 177 -1.93 29.13 -9.30
N PRO A 178 -1.75 30.40 -8.91
CA PRO A 178 -2.29 31.51 -9.68
C PRO A 178 -1.47 31.63 -10.97
N SER A 179 -2.06 31.28 -12.12
CA SER A 179 -1.49 31.67 -13.40
C SER A 179 -2.10 32.99 -13.81
N ALA A 180 -1.29 33.88 -14.37
CA ALA A 180 -1.74 35.13 -14.97
C ALA A 180 -2.73 34.93 -16.14
N ASN A 181 -2.76 33.71 -16.68
CA ASN A 181 -3.74 33.26 -17.68
C ASN A 181 -4.77 32.35 -17.03
N TYR A 182 -6.00 32.82 -16.91
CA TYR A 182 -7.15 32.09 -16.34
C TYR A 182 -7.47 30.76 -17.04
N SER A 183 -6.90 30.47 -18.20
CA SER A 183 -7.10 29.23 -18.97
C SER A 183 -6.22 28.05 -18.56
N LYS A 184 -5.25 28.24 -17.67
CA LYS A 184 -4.34 27.17 -17.24
C LYS A 184 -4.27 27.11 -15.71
N ARG A 185 -5.33 26.63 -15.07
CA ARG A 185 -5.35 26.45 -13.61
C ARG A 185 -4.86 25.06 -13.26
N PHE A 186 -3.75 25.01 -12.51
CA PHE A 186 -3.33 23.82 -11.84
C PHE A 186 -3.96 23.76 -10.44
N ILE A 187 -4.54 22.61 -10.11
CA ILE A 187 -5.15 22.38 -8.81
C ILE A 187 -4.65 21.05 -8.29
N ALA A 188 -4.20 21.06 -7.06
CA ALA A 188 -3.76 19.85 -6.40
C ALA A 188 -4.26 19.81 -4.97
N CYS A 189 -4.50 18.61 -4.44
CA CYS A 189 -4.82 18.38 -3.05
C CYS A 189 -4.28 17.02 -2.60
N GLU A 190 -4.17 16.83 -1.29
CA GLU A 190 -3.69 15.59 -0.69
C GLU A 190 -4.81 14.60 -0.38
N ASN A 191 -6.07 15.04 -0.37
CA ASN A 191 -7.22 14.20 -0.10
C ASN A 191 -7.90 13.73 -1.40
N PRO A 192 -7.84 12.42 -1.72
CA PRO A 192 -8.39 11.88 -2.98
C PRO A 192 -9.90 12.04 -3.11
N LEU A 193 -10.64 11.98 -1.99
CA LEU A 193 -12.11 12.11 -2.01
C LEU A 193 -12.55 13.54 -2.31
N GLU A 194 -11.85 14.51 -1.73
CA GLU A 194 -12.10 15.93 -2.02
C GLU A 194 -11.69 16.30 -3.44
N PHE A 195 -10.59 15.71 -3.93
CA PHE A 195 -10.13 15.92 -5.30
C PHE A 195 -11.20 15.50 -6.32
N SER A 196 -11.76 14.31 -6.15
CA SER A 196 -12.80 13.79 -7.05
C SER A 196 -14.08 14.65 -7.02
N SER A 197 -14.50 15.08 -5.83
CA SER A 197 -15.66 15.99 -5.68
C SER A 197 -15.41 17.34 -6.35
N TYR A 198 -14.23 17.90 -6.16
CA TYR A 198 -13.83 19.18 -6.71
C TYR A 198 -13.62 19.14 -8.23
N LEU A 199 -13.09 18.03 -8.76
CA LEU A 199 -12.98 17.84 -10.20
C LEU A 199 -14.35 17.86 -10.88
N ASN A 200 -15.34 17.20 -10.28
CA ASN A 200 -16.72 17.21 -10.78
C ASN A 200 -17.33 18.62 -10.74
N GLU A 201 -17.06 19.38 -9.69
CA GLU A 201 -17.51 20.79 -9.59
C GLU A 201 -16.85 21.66 -10.67
N LEU A 202 -15.53 21.49 -10.89
CA LEU A 202 -14.80 22.19 -11.96
C LEU A 202 -15.31 21.82 -13.36
N ILE A 203 -15.54 20.53 -13.63
CA ILE A 203 -16.10 20.08 -14.91
C ILE A 203 -17.48 20.70 -15.13
N THR A 204 -18.27 20.86 -14.08
CA THR A 204 -19.60 21.48 -14.15
C THR A 204 -19.51 22.98 -14.43
N ILE A 205 -18.55 23.69 -13.82
CA ILE A 205 -18.36 25.14 -13.96
C ILE A 205 -17.68 25.51 -15.30
N TYR A 206 -16.79 24.65 -15.80
CA TYR A 206 -15.91 24.92 -16.96
C TYR A 206 -16.14 23.95 -18.11
N LYS A 207 -17.38 23.47 -18.31
CA LYS A 207 -17.76 22.52 -19.39
C LYS A 207 -17.31 22.94 -20.78
N ASP A 208 -17.09 24.21 -20.99
CA ASP A 208 -16.73 24.81 -22.29
C ASP A 208 -15.20 25.09 -22.42
N CYS A 209 -14.38 24.70 -21.43
CA CYS A 209 -12.95 25.00 -21.37
C CYS A 209 -12.04 23.77 -21.29
N ILE A 210 -12.59 22.54 -21.40
CA ILE A 210 -11.81 21.29 -21.35
C ILE A 210 -11.85 20.57 -22.70
#